data_438940fe97e3dbaee4222abcdcdb712a
#
_entry.id   438940fe97e3dbaee4222abcdcdb712a
#
_cell.length_a   1.000
_cell.length_b   1.000
_cell.length_c   1.000
_cell.angle_alpha   90.00
_cell.angle_beta   90.00
_cell.angle_gamma   90.00
#
_symmetry.space_group_name_H-M   'P 1'
#
loop_
_entity.id
_entity.type
_entity.pdbx_description
1 polymer ?
#
loop_
_entity_poly.entity_id
_entity_poly.type
_entity_poly.pdbx_seq_one_letter_code
_entity_poly.pdbx_strand_id
1 'polypeptide(L)'
;KKMMKRKKPIDSSYMVPVNPLTSNQELVFEQYAEGQNLLLHGAAGTGKTFITLYLALKEVLDESTPYDKIYIVRSLVPTREIGFLPGDHEDKSALYQIPYKNMVRYMFSMPDDNSFNMLYENLRAQETISFWSTSFIRGVTLDNAIVLVDEFSNLNYHELDSIITRVGQDSKIMFCGDITQTDLTRENEKSGISNFINILQTMREFTCVEFGIDDIVRSGLVKSYLVTKYNLGF
;
A
#
# COMPACT_ATOMS: atom_id res chain seq x y z
N LYS A 1 7.01 -4.57 -29.69
CA LYS A 1 6.63 -3.15 -29.86
C LYS A 1 6.29 -2.61 -28.48
N LYS A 2 7.19 -1.80 -27.90
CA LYS A 2 6.92 -1.12 -26.63
C LYS A 2 5.72 -0.21 -26.85
N MET A 3 4.58 -0.50 -26.23
CA MET A 3 3.45 0.42 -26.25
C MET A 3 3.90 1.69 -25.51
N MET A 4 3.91 2.81 -26.21
CA MET A 4 4.18 4.11 -25.59
C MET A 4 3.06 4.40 -24.59
N LYS A 5 3.44 4.69 -23.37
CA LYS A 5 2.53 5.19 -22.33
C LYS A 5 1.80 6.43 -22.84
N ARG A 6 0.51 6.50 -22.53
CA ARG A 6 -0.27 7.71 -22.79
C ARG A 6 0.28 8.85 -21.93
N LYS A 7 0.64 9.98 -22.54
CA LYS A 7 1.12 11.14 -21.80
C LYS A 7 0.09 11.57 -20.77
N LYS A 8 0.50 11.65 -19.52
CA LYS A 8 -0.35 12.08 -18.41
C LYS A 8 -0.19 13.60 -18.20
N PRO A 9 -1.25 14.32 -17.87
CA PRO A 9 -1.17 15.75 -17.60
C PRO A 9 -0.36 16.08 -16.33
N ILE A 10 -0.25 15.12 -15.43
CA ILE A 10 0.54 15.22 -14.19
C ILE A 10 1.67 14.20 -14.31
N ASP A 11 2.90 14.64 -14.15
CA ASP A 11 4.09 13.79 -14.13
C ASP A 11 4.79 13.82 -12.77
N SER A 12 5.81 12.97 -12.61
CA SER A 12 6.53 12.84 -11.35
C SER A 12 7.28 14.10 -10.91
N SER A 13 7.54 15.06 -11.81
CA SER A 13 8.22 16.31 -11.48
C SER A 13 7.39 17.23 -10.55
N TYR A 14 6.08 17.04 -10.52
CA TYR A 14 5.19 17.76 -9.61
C TYR A 14 5.25 17.24 -8.17
N MET A 15 5.88 16.10 -7.95
CA MET A 15 5.96 15.47 -6.63
C MET A 15 7.08 16.08 -5.78
N VAL A 16 6.79 16.26 -4.50
CA VAL A 16 7.78 16.64 -3.48
C VAL A 16 8.68 15.43 -3.20
N PRO A 17 10.01 15.59 -3.13
CA PRO A 17 10.88 14.49 -2.75
C PRO A 17 10.58 14.00 -1.33
N VAL A 18 10.44 12.69 -1.18
CA VAL A 18 10.31 12.02 0.11
C VAL A 18 11.57 11.19 0.33
N ASN A 19 12.22 11.40 1.46
CA ASN A 19 13.43 10.66 1.83
C ASN A 19 13.10 9.63 2.92
N PRO A 20 13.78 8.48 2.92
CA PRO A 20 13.64 7.52 4.01
C PRO A 20 14.12 8.12 5.34
N LEU A 21 13.39 7.86 6.42
CA LEU A 21 13.67 8.37 7.76
C LEU A 21 14.33 7.33 8.68
N THR A 22 14.26 6.05 8.33
CA THR A 22 14.79 4.94 9.11
C THR A 22 15.56 3.97 8.21
N SER A 23 16.38 3.11 8.82
CA SER A 23 17.14 2.10 8.08
C SER A 23 16.25 1.14 7.29
N ASN A 24 15.12 0.73 7.86
CA ASN A 24 14.18 -0.14 7.17
C ASN A 24 13.45 0.59 6.03
N GLN A 25 13.12 1.86 6.19
CA GLN A 25 12.61 2.66 5.08
C GLN A 25 13.64 2.79 3.95
N GLU A 26 14.91 3.03 4.29
CA GLU A 26 16.00 3.09 3.31
C GLU A 26 16.13 1.76 2.54
N LEU A 27 16.09 0.63 3.24
CA LEU A 27 16.09 -0.70 2.62
C LEU A 27 14.92 -0.88 1.64
N VAL A 28 13.74 -0.41 1.99
CA VAL A 28 12.56 -0.45 1.10
C VAL A 28 12.81 0.34 -0.19
N PHE A 29 13.36 1.56 -0.09
CA PHE A 29 13.68 2.37 -1.25
C PHE A 29 14.70 1.69 -2.16
N GLU A 30 15.76 1.13 -1.59
CA GLU A 30 16.81 0.42 -2.33
C GLU A 30 16.27 -0.83 -3.03
N GLN A 31 15.55 -1.67 -2.32
CA GLN A 31 15.02 -2.92 -2.86
C GLN A 31 13.93 -2.67 -3.91
N TYR A 32 13.11 -1.65 -3.71
CA TYR A 32 12.15 -1.24 -4.72
C TYR A 32 12.85 -0.78 -6.01
N ALA A 33 13.91 0.02 -5.90
CA ALA A 33 14.70 0.46 -7.05
C ALA A 33 15.38 -0.70 -7.80
N GLU A 34 15.73 -1.78 -7.11
CA GLU A 34 16.27 -3.00 -7.71
C GLU A 34 15.20 -3.89 -8.38
N GLY A 35 13.93 -3.50 -8.34
CA GLY A 35 12.85 -4.21 -8.99
C GLY A 35 12.16 -5.27 -8.13
N GLN A 36 12.43 -5.32 -6.84
CA GLN A 36 11.79 -6.26 -5.93
C GLN A 36 10.33 -5.95 -5.69
N ASN A 37 9.52 -7.00 -5.55
CA ASN A 37 8.23 -6.91 -4.89
C ASN A 37 8.45 -6.89 -3.36
N LEU A 38 7.54 -6.31 -2.60
CA LEU A 38 7.76 -6.04 -1.19
C LEU A 38 6.68 -6.66 -0.31
N LEU A 39 7.10 -7.19 0.83
CA LEU A 39 6.24 -7.51 1.96
C LEU A 39 6.75 -6.74 3.17
N LEU A 40 5.96 -5.76 3.62
CA LEU A 40 6.29 -4.90 4.76
C LEU A 40 5.31 -5.17 5.89
N HIS A 41 5.83 -5.56 7.05
CA HIS A 41 5.01 -5.82 8.22
C HIS A 41 5.69 -5.35 9.49
N GLY A 42 5.00 -5.42 10.63
CA GLY A 42 5.57 -5.09 11.94
C GLY A 42 4.87 -3.92 12.61
N ALA A 43 5.63 -3.13 13.37
CA ALA A 43 5.10 -2.07 14.20
C ALA A 43 4.31 -1.01 13.40
N ALA A 44 3.19 -0.55 13.97
CA ALA A 44 2.40 0.55 13.45
C ALA A 44 3.16 1.88 13.53
N GLY A 45 2.76 2.86 12.72
CA GLY A 45 3.33 4.21 12.75
C GLY A 45 4.75 4.32 12.18
N THR A 46 5.13 3.40 11.32
CA THR A 46 6.47 3.32 10.69
C THR A 46 6.49 3.80 9.24
N GLY A 47 5.36 4.24 8.71
CA GLY A 47 5.26 4.82 7.37
C GLY A 47 5.22 3.80 6.23
N LYS A 48 4.95 2.52 6.48
CA LYS A 48 4.92 1.47 5.45
C LYS A 48 4.04 1.82 4.26
N THR A 49 2.78 2.14 4.51
CA THR A 49 1.81 2.47 3.45
C THR A 49 2.18 3.76 2.73
N PHE A 50 2.61 4.78 3.47
CA PHE A 50 3.00 6.06 2.90
C PHE A 50 4.17 5.94 1.91
N ILE A 51 5.26 5.27 2.30
CA ILE A 51 6.44 5.13 1.44
C ILE A 51 6.17 4.24 0.22
N THR A 52 5.39 3.18 0.36
CA THR A 52 5.03 2.32 -0.76
C THR A 52 4.12 3.03 -1.76
N LEU A 53 3.15 3.79 -1.29
CA LEU A 53 2.29 4.61 -2.15
C LEU A 53 3.10 5.71 -2.86
N TYR A 54 4.03 6.35 -2.16
CA TYR A 54 4.93 7.34 -2.76
C TYR A 54 5.78 6.75 -3.88
N LEU A 55 6.45 5.64 -3.63
CA LEU A 55 7.29 4.97 -4.61
C LEU A 55 6.47 4.52 -5.83
N ALA A 56 5.30 3.96 -5.61
CA ALA A 56 4.41 3.54 -6.67
C ALA A 56 3.92 4.72 -7.51
N LEU A 57 3.50 5.81 -6.89
CA LEU A 57 2.98 6.97 -7.58
C LEU A 57 4.06 7.67 -8.41
N LYS A 58 5.26 7.81 -7.86
CA LYS A 58 6.41 8.36 -8.57
C LYS A 58 6.72 7.56 -9.84
N GLU A 59 6.69 6.24 -9.76
CA GLU A 59 6.97 5.37 -10.88
C GLU A 59 5.85 5.37 -11.94
N VAL A 60 4.61 5.36 -11.49
CA VAL A 60 3.43 5.39 -12.39
C VAL A 60 3.32 6.72 -13.15
N LEU A 61 3.74 7.82 -12.54
CA LEU A 61 3.77 9.14 -13.18
C LEU A 61 5.00 9.36 -14.06
N ASP A 62 5.99 8.49 -13.98
CA ASP A 62 7.17 8.52 -14.85
C ASP A 62 6.85 7.80 -16.17
N GLU A 63 6.93 8.55 -17.27
CA GLU A 63 6.63 8.02 -18.61
C GLU A 63 7.63 6.95 -19.09
N SER A 64 8.82 6.89 -18.48
CA SER A 64 9.87 5.93 -18.86
C SER A 64 9.65 4.52 -18.32
N THR A 65 8.78 4.35 -17.33
CA THR A 65 8.49 3.06 -16.72
C THR A 65 7.31 2.33 -17.40
N PRO A 66 7.21 1.00 -17.28
CA PRO A 66 6.09 0.27 -17.87
C PRO A 66 4.79 0.38 -17.07
N TYR A 67 4.84 0.94 -15.86
CA TYR A 67 3.69 1.03 -14.95
C TYR A 67 2.86 2.26 -15.25
N ASP A 68 1.55 2.13 -15.37
CA ASP A 68 0.64 3.24 -15.66
C ASP A 68 -0.51 3.40 -14.66
N LYS A 69 -0.71 2.41 -13.77
CA LYS A 69 -1.80 2.40 -12.80
C LYS A 69 -1.34 1.87 -11.44
N ILE A 70 -1.94 2.41 -10.39
CA ILE A 70 -1.86 1.85 -9.03
C ILE A 70 -3.23 1.29 -8.68
N TYR A 71 -3.27 0.05 -8.25
CA TYR A 71 -4.46 -0.55 -7.62
C TYR A 71 -4.22 -0.66 -6.12
N ILE A 72 -4.97 0.09 -5.34
CA ILE A 72 -4.99 -0.05 -3.90
C ILE A 72 -6.06 -1.07 -3.54
N VAL A 73 -5.62 -2.16 -2.95
CA VAL A 73 -6.47 -3.29 -2.55
C VAL A 73 -6.53 -3.35 -1.04
N ARG A 74 -7.72 -3.34 -0.52
CA ARG A 74 -7.98 -3.43 0.91
C ARG A 74 -9.25 -4.25 1.14
N SER A 75 -9.29 -4.95 2.28
CA SER A 75 -10.51 -5.61 2.70
C SER A 75 -11.61 -4.58 2.99
N LEU A 76 -12.81 -4.84 2.46
CA LEU A 76 -14.03 -4.10 2.82
C LEU A 76 -14.80 -4.77 3.96
N VAL A 77 -14.14 -5.59 4.79
CA VAL A 77 -14.77 -6.16 5.97
C VAL A 77 -15.31 -5.02 6.82
N PRO A 78 -16.62 -4.95 7.08
CA PRO A 78 -17.18 -3.91 7.91
C PRO A 78 -16.55 -4.02 9.30
N THR A 79 -15.76 -3.02 9.69
CA THR A 79 -15.49 -2.82 11.11
C THR A 79 -16.80 -2.45 11.78
N ARG A 80 -16.95 -2.70 13.07
CA ARG A 80 -18.18 -2.33 13.82
C ARG A 80 -18.61 -0.88 13.56
N GLU A 81 -17.65 -0.01 13.28
CA GLU A 81 -17.88 1.41 13.00
C GLU A 81 -18.47 1.66 11.61
N ILE A 82 -18.02 0.93 10.59
CA ILE A 82 -18.44 1.13 9.19
C ILE A 82 -19.70 0.32 8.85
N GLY A 83 -19.91 -0.83 9.49
CA GLY A 83 -21.09 -1.67 9.26
C GLY A 83 -22.42 -1.02 9.61
N PHE A 84 -22.40 -0.01 10.49
CA PHE A 84 -23.58 0.71 10.95
C PHE A 84 -23.80 2.08 10.28
N LEU A 85 -22.88 2.50 9.40
CA LEU A 85 -23.06 3.75 8.66
C LEU A 85 -24.16 3.58 7.62
N PRO A 86 -25.13 4.52 7.55
CA PRO A 86 -26.10 4.56 6.46
C PRO A 86 -25.37 4.85 5.15
N GLY A 87 -25.77 4.20 4.10
CA GLY A 87 -25.19 4.38 2.77
C GLY A 87 -25.08 3.05 2.02
N ASP A 88 -24.94 3.16 0.72
CA ASP A 88 -24.69 2.02 -0.13
C ASP A 88 -23.21 1.60 -0.09
N HIS A 89 -22.85 0.61 -0.91
CA HIS A 89 -21.50 0.10 -0.99
C HIS A 89 -20.49 1.14 -1.49
N GLU A 90 -20.92 2.07 -2.34
CA GLU A 90 -20.06 3.15 -2.87
C GLU A 90 -19.75 4.18 -1.79
N ASP A 91 -20.74 4.57 -0.99
CA ASP A 91 -20.55 5.51 0.13
C ASP A 91 -19.58 4.94 1.17
N LYS A 92 -19.70 3.65 1.49
CA LYS A 92 -18.78 2.96 2.41
C LYS A 92 -17.36 2.88 1.83
N SER A 93 -17.23 2.62 0.54
CA SER A 93 -15.95 2.59 -0.15
C SER A 93 -15.24 3.96 -0.14
N ALA A 94 -15.99 5.05 -0.25
CA ALA A 94 -15.46 6.40 -0.22
C ALA A 94 -14.71 6.72 1.08
N LEU A 95 -15.18 6.19 2.22
CA LEU A 95 -14.52 6.38 3.52
C LEU A 95 -13.15 5.72 3.59
N TYR A 96 -12.95 4.58 2.93
CA TYR A 96 -11.66 3.89 2.87
C TYR A 96 -10.61 4.65 2.04
N GLN A 97 -11.04 5.53 1.15
CA GLN A 97 -10.14 6.30 0.27
C GLN A 97 -9.54 7.51 0.97
N ILE A 98 -10.18 8.04 2.01
CA ILE A 98 -9.76 9.25 2.71
C ILE A 98 -8.32 9.18 3.21
N PRO A 99 -7.84 8.12 3.89
CA PRO A 99 -6.46 8.05 4.34
C PRO A 99 -5.46 8.14 3.19
N TYR A 100 -5.74 7.53 2.06
CA TYR A 100 -4.86 7.54 0.89
C TYR A 100 -4.85 8.91 0.22
N LYS A 101 -6.00 9.56 0.10
CA LYS A 101 -6.09 10.94 -0.38
C LYS A 101 -5.25 11.87 0.49
N ASN A 102 -5.32 11.73 1.82
CA ASN A 102 -4.52 12.50 2.75
C ASN A 102 -3.02 12.24 2.60
N MET A 103 -2.61 10.99 2.36
CA MET A 103 -1.21 10.68 2.07
C MET A 103 -0.74 11.34 0.78
N VAL A 104 -1.52 11.26 -0.29
CA VAL A 104 -1.22 11.89 -1.58
C VAL A 104 -1.08 13.41 -1.43
N ARG A 105 -1.86 14.04 -0.53
CA ARG A 105 -1.76 15.47 -0.24
C ARG A 105 -0.36 15.90 0.15
N TYR A 106 0.36 15.09 0.92
CA TYR A 106 1.74 15.37 1.33
C TYR A 106 2.78 15.13 0.23
N MET A 107 2.41 14.44 -0.83
CA MET A 107 3.32 14.08 -1.92
C MET A 107 3.41 15.16 -3.00
N PHE A 108 2.52 16.16 -2.96
CA PHE A 108 2.48 17.26 -3.92
C PHE A 108 2.48 18.61 -3.20
N SER A 109 3.25 19.56 -3.72
CA SER A 109 3.24 20.94 -3.22
C SER A 109 2.17 21.72 -3.98
N MET A 110 0.99 21.86 -3.37
CA MET A 110 -0.13 22.59 -3.94
C MET A 110 -0.44 23.83 -3.11
N PRO A 111 -0.85 24.95 -3.75
CA PRO A 111 -1.05 26.23 -3.05
C PRO A 111 -2.24 26.22 -2.10
N ASP A 112 -3.25 25.40 -2.38
CA ASP A 112 -4.49 25.33 -1.59
C ASP A 112 -5.18 23.97 -1.76
N ASP A 113 -6.22 23.74 -0.97
CA ASP A 113 -6.97 22.48 -0.99
C ASP A 113 -7.77 22.28 -2.29
N ASN A 114 -8.27 23.35 -2.90
CA ASN A 114 -8.99 23.26 -4.16
C ASN A 114 -8.09 22.76 -5.29
N SER A 115 -6.88 23.32 -5.38
CA SER A 115 -5.87 22.88 -6.37
C SER A 115 -5.50 21.42 -6.16
N PHE A 116 -5.33 21.00 -4.91
CA PHE A 116 -5.07 19.60 -4.60
C PHE A 116 -6.25 18.70 -4.96
N ASN A 117 -7.47 19.07 -4.63
CA ASN A 117 -8.65 18.29 -4.97
C ASN A 117 -8.78 18.11 -6.49
N MET A 118 -8.51 19.14 -7.29
CA MET A 118 -8.49 19.04 -8.75
C MET A 118 -7.43 18.05 -9.24
N LEU A 119 -6.22 18.11 -8.67
CA LEU A 119 -5.15 17.16 -8.98
C LEU A 119 -5.56 15.73 -8.64
N TYR A 120 -6.09 15.51 -7.45
CA TYR A 120 -6.49 14.18 -7.00
C TYR A 120 -7.64 13.60 -7.85
N GLU A 121 -8.65 14.41 -8.16
CA GLU A 121 -9.74 13.99 -9.06
C GLU A 121 -9.22 13.65 -10.46
N ASN A 122 -8.21 14.36 -10.95
CA ASN A 122 -7.55 14.00 -12.21
C ASN A 122 -6.86 12.63 -12.13
N LEU A 123 -6.11 12.35 -11.05
CA LEU A 123 -5.49 11.05 -10.84
C LEU A 123 -6.53 9.92 -10.81
N ARG A 124 -7.69 10.18 -10.21
CA ARG A 124 -8.80 9.23 -10.15
C ARG A 124 -9.47 9.04 -11.53
N ALA A 125 -9.78 10.13 -12.20
CA ALA A 125 -10.42 10.12 -13.52
C ALA A 125 -9.55 9.46 -14.60
N GLN A 126 -8.25 9.62 -14.51
CA GLN A 126 -7.26 8.95 -15.38
C GLN A 126 -7.00 7.49 -14.97
N GLU A 127 -7.63 7.01 -13.92
CA GLU A 127 -7.37 5.70 -13.32
C GLU A 127 -5.91 5.47 -12.92
N THR A 128 -5.17 6.57 -12.66
CA THR A 128 -3.79 6.46 -12.15
C THR A 128 -3.79 5.85 -10.75
N ILE A 129 -4.77 6.17 -9.94
CA ILE A 129 -5.07 5.53 -8.66
C ILE A 129 -6.47 4.96 -8.73
N SER A 130 -6.60 3.67 -8.49
CA SER A 130 -7.87 2.95 -8.42
C SER A 130 -7.96 2.15 -7.14
N PHE A 131 -9.15 2.05 -6.58
CA PHE A 131 -9.43 1.28 -5.37
C PHE A 131 -10.22 0.03 -5.71
N TRP A 132 -9.74 -1.11 -5.22
CA TRP A 132 -10.34 -2.40 -5.50
C TRP A 132 -10.56 -3.19 -4.21
N SER A 133 -11.73 -3.79 -4.08
CA SER A 133 -11.96 -4.80 -3.06
C SER A 133 -11.51 -6.17 -3.56
N THR A 134 -11.26 -7.08 -2.62
CA THR A 134 -10.88 -8.47 -2.94
C THR A 134 -11.92 -9.19 -3.78
N SER A 135 -13.19 -8.77 -3.68
CA SER A 135 -14.31 -9.36 -4.46
C SER A 135 -14.23 -9.04 -5.96
N PHE A 136 -13.66 -7.90 -6.35
CA PHE A 136 -13.62 -7.44 -7.75
C PHE A 136 -12.40 -7.91 -8.51
N ILE A 137 -11.35 -8.39 -7.82
CA ILE A 137 -10.10 -8.82 -8.46
C ILE A 137 -10.24 -10.15 -9.17
N ARG A 138 -11.20 -10.98 -8.79
CA ARG A 138 -11.39 -12.30 -9.37
C ARG A 138 -11.68 -12.23 -10.88
N GLY A 139 -10.88 -12.96 -11.66
CA GLY A 139 -11.05 -13.03 -13.12
C GLY A 139 -10.42 -11.89 -13.92
N VAL A 140 -9.72 -10.97 -13.28
CA VAL A 140 -9.00 -9.87 -13.93
C VAL A 140 -7.50 -10.11 -13.87
N THR A 141 -6.78 -9.85 -14.96
CA THR A 141 -5.32 -9.80 -14.97
C THR A 141 -4.87 -8.34 -14.91
N LEU A 142 -3.95 -8.04 -13.99
CA LEU A 142 -3.47 -6.69 -13.76
C LEU A 142 -2.12 -6.49 -14.45
N ASP A 143 -2.16 -5.93 -15.65
CA ASP A 143 -0.96 -5.62 -16.45
C ASP A 143 -0.55 -4.16 -16.31
N ASN A 144 0.74 -3.88 -16.43
CA ASN A 144 1.31 -2.53 -16.35
C ASN A 144 0.90 -1.76 -15.09
N ALA A 145 0.78 -2.47 -14.00
CA ALA A 145 0.22 -1.96 -12.75
C ALA A 145 1.16 -2.18 -11.57
N ILE A 146 1.02 -1.31 -10.58
CA ILE A 146 1.55 -1.52 -9.25
C ILE A 146 0.37 -1.78 -8.32
N VAL A 147 0.34 -2.95 -7.72
CA VAL A 147 -0.70 -3.37 -6.79
C VAL A 147 -0.21 -3.14 -5.36
N LEU A 148 -0.90 -2.31 -4.62
CA LEU A 148 -0.64 -2.08 -3.20
C LEU A 148 -1.75 -2.73 -2.39
N VAL A 149 -1.42 -3.81 -1.72
CA VAL A 149 -2.32 -4.51 -0.80
C VAL A 149 -2.05 -3.99 0.60
N ASP A 150 -2.96 -3.17 1.10
CA ASP A 150 -2.83 -2.57 2.42
C ASP A 150 -3.61 -3.36 3.47
N GLU A 151 -3.09 -3.36 4.70
CA GLU A 151 -3.66 -4.12 5.81
C GLU A 151 -3.89 -5.61 5.46
N PHE A 152 -2.91 -6.24 4.82
CA PHE A 152 -3.03 -7.61 4.34
C PHE A 152 -3.33 -8.62 5.47
N SER A 153 -3.02 -8.30 6.70
CA SER A 153 -3.35 -9.13 7.87
C SER A 153 -4.86 -9.29 8.11
N ASN A 154 -5.68 -8.41 7.54
CA ASN A 154 -7.14 -8.51 7.57
C ASN A 154 -7.71 -9.42 6.46
N LEU A 155 -6.85 -9.93 5.59
CA LEU A 155 -7.22 -10.86 4.52
C LEU A 155 -6.91 -12.29 4.93
N ASN A 156 -7.68 -13.25 4.43
CA ASN A 156 -7.34 -14.66 4.59
C ASN A 156 -6.42 -15.15 3.46
N TYR A 157 -5.89 -16.37 3.61
CA TYR A 157 -4.98 -16.97 2.63
C TYR A 157 -5.57 -17.02 1.22
N HIS A 158 -6.84 -17.38 1.07
CA HIS A 158 -7.49 -17.48 -0.24
C HIS A 158 -7.61 -16.12 -0.93
N GLU A 159 -7.88 -15.08 -0.16
CA GLU A 159 -7.91 -13.71 -0.70
C GLU A 159 -6.52 -13.25 -1.15
N LEU A 160 -5.49 -13.48 -0.34
CA LEU A 160 -4.11 -13.15 -0.67
C LEU A 160 -3.61 -13.92 -1.89
N ASP A 161 -3.86 -15.22 -1.94
CA ASP A 161 -3.56 -16.08 -3.09
C ASP A 161 -4.26 -15.60 -4.36
N SER A 162 -5.53 -15.24 -4.26
CA SER A 162 -6.32 -14.71 -5.36
C SER A 162 -5.77 -13.40 -5.90
N ILE A 163 -5.27 -12.51 -5.04
CA ILE A 163 -4.69 -11.23 -5.45
C ILE A 163 -3.36 -11.44 -6.17
N ILE A 164 -2.42 -12.16 -5.55
CA ILE A 164 -1.07 -12.31 -6.10
C ILE A 164 -1.07 -13.03 -7.45
N THR A 165 -1.99 -13.97 -7.64
CA THR A 165 -2.13 -14.73 -8.89
C THR A 165 -2.74 -13.90 -10.03
N ARG A 166 -3.21 -12.69 -9.79
CA ARG A 166 -3.73 -11.75 -10.80
C ARG A 166 -2.69 -10.79 -11.34
N VAL A 167 -1.52 -10.72 -10.71
CA VAL A 167 -0.42 -9.87 -11.17
C VAL A 167 0.03 -10.35 -12.55
N GLY A 168 -0.05 -9.45 -13.52
CA GLY A 168 0.25 -9.74 -14.91
C GLY A 168 1.63 -9.26 -15.35
N GLN A 169 1.78 -9.00 -16.65
CA GLN A 169 3.03 -8.55 -17.23
C GLN A 169 3.37 -7.11 -16.81
N ASP A 170 4.66 -6.84 -16.67
CA ASP A 170 5.18 -5.51 -16.32
C ASP A 170 4.44 -4.91 -15.12
N SER A 171 4.26 -5.72 -14.09
CA SER A 171 3.53 -5.34 -12.86
C SER A 171 4.33 -5.66 -11.61
N LYS A 172 4.02 -4.95 -10.55
CA LYS A 172 4.59 -5.12 -9.21
C LYS A 172 3.50 -5.28 -8.18
N ILE A 173 3.81 -5.94 -7.08
CA ILE A 173 2.92 -6.03 -5.93
C ILE A 173 3.67 -5.74 -4.63
N MET A 174 3.03 -5.01 -3.75
CA MET A 174 3.52 -4.69 -2.42
C MET A 174 2.43 -4.96 -1.38
N PHE A 175 2.81 -5.62 -0.31
CA PHE A 175 1.93 -5.91 0.83
C PHE A 175 2.39 -5.09 2.03
N CYS A 176 1.45 -4.42 2.69
CA CYS A 176 1.69 -3.68 3.93
C CYS A 176 0.71 -4.13 5.02
N GLY A 177 1.20 -4.28 6.25
CA GLY A 177 0.36 -4.61 7.38
C GLY A 177 1.06 -4.43 8.72
N ASP A 178 0.28 -4.09 9.73
CA ASP A 178 0.79 -3.83 11.10
C ASP A 178 0.85 -5.11 11.95
N ILE A 179 1.07 -6.26 11.33
CA ILE A 179 1.21 -7.54 12.01
C ILE A 179 2.68 -7.77 12.41
N THR A 180 2.90 -8.06 13.67
CA THR A 180 4.24 -8.37 14.21
C THR A 180 4.53 -9.87 14.15
N GLN A 181 5.81 -10.25 14.31
CA GLN A 181 6.19 -11.66 14.40
C GLN A 181 5.50 -12.36 15.59
N THR A 182 5.30 -11.63 16.69
CA THR A 182 4.58 -12.14 17.86
C THR A 182 3.12 -12.46 17.56
N ASP A 183 2.44 -11.57 16.82
CA ASP A 183 1.06 -11.79 16.36
C ASP A 183 0.99 -13.02 15.45
N LEU A 184 1.96 -13.15 14.55
CA LEU A 184 2.08 -14.29 13.65
C LEU A 184 2.19 -15.63 14.39
N THR A 185 2.79 -15.67 15.57
CA THR A 185 2.91 -16.90 16.36
C THR A 185 1.68 -17.22 17.19
N ARG A 186 0.85 -16.23 17.53
CA ARG A 186 -0.31 -16.37 18.43
C ARG A 186 -1.63 -16.73 17.71
N GLU A 187 -1.85 -16.19 16.52
CA GLU A 187 -3.17 -16.24 15.85
C GLU A 187 -3.21 -17.10 14.59
N ASN A 188 -2.12 -17.68 14.17
CA ASN A 188 -1.88 -17.96 12.76
C ASN A 188 -2.15 -19.34 12.24
N GLU A 189 -2.50 -20.27 13.06
CA GLU A 189 -2.88 -21.59 12.54
C GLU A 189 -4.20 -21.57 11.77
N LYS A 190 -5.03 -20.55 12.02
CA LYS A 190 -6.41 -20.46 11.46
C LYS A 190 -6.52 -19.62 10.17
N SER A 191 -5.68 -18.60 9.95
CA SER A 191 -5.84 -17.66 8.83
C SER A 191 -4.97 -17.97 7.62
N GLY A 192 -3.93 -18.78 7.77
CA GLY A 192 -2.95 -19.09 6.72
C GLY A 192 -2.00 -17.95 6.38
N ILE A 193 -2.01 -16.85 7.12
CA ILE A 193 -1.13 -15.68 6.87
C ILE A 193 0.34 -16.07 7.05
N SER A 194 0.67 -16.87 8.06
CA SER A 194 2.04 -17.37 8.27
C SER A 194 2.54 -18.16 7.06
N ASN A 195 1.69 -19.01 6.50
CA ASN A 195 2.03 -19.77 5.31
C ASN A 195 2.26 -18.84 4.11
N PHE A 196 1.42 -17.84 3.94
CA PHE A 196 1.59 -16.85 2.88
C PHE A 196 2.91 -16.07 3.01
N ILE A 197 3.24 -15.60 4.21
CA ILE A 197 4.50 -14.92 4.49
C ILE A 197 5.69 -15.85 4.21
N ASN A 198 5.63 -17.10 4.65
CA ASN A 198 6.69 -18.09 4.37
C ASN A 198 6.91 -18.31 2.87
N ILE A 199 5.85 -18.34 2.08
CA ILE A 199 5.97 -18.43 0.63
C ILE A 199 6.73 -17.23 0.08
N LEU A 200 6.32 -16.00 0.45
CA LEU A 200 6.98 -14.79 -0.04
C LEU A 200 8.44 -14.68 0.43
N GLN A 201 8.74 -15.08 1.66
CA GLN A 201 10.12 -15.09 2.17
C GLN A 201 11.02 -16.07 1.44
N THR A 202 10.46 -17.12 0.86
CA THR A 202 11.20 -18.13 0.07
C THR A 202 11.44 -17.69 -1.37
N MET A 203 10.62 -16.76 -1.88
CA MET A 203 10.72 -16.26 -3.25
C MET A 203 11.82 -15.20 -3.38
N ARG A 204 12.69 -15.37 -4.37
CA ARG A 204 13.74 -14.38 -4.68
C ARG A 204 13.19 -13.06 -5.26
N GLU A 205 11.97 -13.05 -5.75
CA GLU A 205 11.28 -11.89 -6.33
C GLU A 205 10.72 -10.94 -5.26
N PHE A 206 10.74 -11.35 -3.99
CA PHE A 206 10.26 -10.58 -2.85
C PHE A 206 11.37 -10.21 -1.89
N THR A 207 11.33 -8.98 -1.38
CA THR A 207 12.02 -8.55 -0.17
C THR A 207 11.01 -8.36 0.95
N CYS A 208 11.24 -9.07 2.06
CA CYS A 208 10.40 -9.00 3.25
C CYS A 208 11.12 -8.17 4.30
N VAL A 209 10.48 -7.12 4.81
CA VAL A 209 11.03 -6.23 5.82
C VAL A 209 10.11 -6.16 7.02
N GLU A 210 10.66 -6.47 8.20
CA GLU A 210 9.96 -6.31 9.47
C GLU A 210 10.34 -4.99 10.12
N PHE A 211 9.36 -4.13 10.37
CA PHE A 211 9.51 -2.84 11.04
C PHE A 211 9.37 -3.02 12.54
N GLY A 212 10.27 -2.43 13.30
CA GLY A 212 10.28 -2.47 14.76
C GLY A 212 10.01 -1.10 15.38
N ILE A 213 10.20 -1.02 16.70
CA ILE A 213 10.00 0.24 17.45
C ILE A 213 10.94 1.36 17.02
N ASP A 214 12.13 1.04 16.54
CA ASP A 214 13.11 2.03 16.05
C ASP A 214 12.67 2.67 14.72
N ASP A 215 11.72 2.06 14.04
CA ASP A 215 11.16 2.56 12.78
C ASP A 215 9.94 3.46 12.98
N ILE A 216 9.47 3.65 14.21
CA ILE A 216 8.31 4.50 14.50
C ILE A 216 8.67 5.96 14.23
N VAL A 217 8.01 6.55 13.23
CA VAL A 217 8.23 7.93 12.79
C VAL A 217 7.21 8.93 13.35
N ARG A 218 6.27 8.44 14.17
CA ARG A 218 5.34 9.29 14.93
C ARG A 218 6.06 9.91 16.12
N SER A 219 5.54 11.02 16.64
CA SER A 219 6.12 11.78 17.73
C SER A 219 5.17 11.93 18.92
N GLY A 220 5.69 12.45 20.03
CA GLY A 220 4.91 12.79 21.24
C GLY A 220 4.15 11.60 21.82
N LEU A 221 2.92 11.84 22.24
CA LEU A 221 2.06 10.85 22.89
C LEU A 221 1.82 9.62 22.03
N VAL A 222 1.64 9.81 20.73
CA VAL A 222 1.39 8.69 19.80
C VAL A 222 2.58 7.74 19.76
N LYS A 223 3.80 8.26 19.67
CA LYS A 223 5.01 7.43 19.73
C LYS A 223 5.12 6.68 21.05
N SER A 224 4.92 7.38 22.16
CA SER A 224 4.96 6.77 23.50
C SER A 224 3.95 5.63 23.64
N TYR A 225 2.73 5.85 23.18
CA TYR A 225 1.69 4.81 23.16
C TYR A 225 2.10 3.58 22.32
N LEU A 226 2.56 3.82 21.09
CA LEU A 226 2.95 2.73 20.19
C LEU A 226 4.13 1.93 20.72
N VAL A 227 5.15 2.58 21.28
CA VAL A 227 6.30 1.92 21.90
C VAL A 227 5.85 1.08 23.10
N THR A 228 5.00 1.63 23.96
CA THR A 228 4.48 0.93 25.13
C THR A 228 3.66 -0.29 24.72
N LYS A 229 2.76 -0.12 23.76
CA LYS A 229 1.94 -1.19 23.19
C LYS A 229 2.81 -2.32 22.65
N TYR A 230 3.80 -1.99 21.86
CA TYR A 230 4.74 -2.97 21.27
C TYR A 230 5.49 -3.74 22.35
N ASN A 231 6.01 -3.04 23.38
CA ASN A 231 6.76 -3.68 24.47
C ASN A 231 5.89 -4.58 25.34
N LEU A 232 4.61 -4.32 25.45
CA LEU A 232 3.65 -5.17 26.16
C LEU A 232 3.15 -6.35 25.31
N GLY A 233 3.48 -6.40 24.04
CA GLY A 233 3.11 -7.47 23.13
C GLY A 233 1.65 -7.44 22.66
N PHE A 234 1.05 -6.24 22.53
CA PHE A 234 -0.29 -6.04 21.99
C PHE A 234 -0.28 -5.60 20.53
#